data_ae43d0b59ccbe36808c1f72096038422
#
_entry.id   ae43d0b59ccbe36808c1f72096038422
#
_cell.length_a   1.000
_cell.length_b   1.000
_cell.length_c   1.000
_cell.angle_alpha   90.00
_cell.angle_beta   90.00
_cell.angle_gamma   90.00
#
_symmetry.space_group_name_H-M   'P 1'
#
loop_
_entity.id
_entity.type
_entity.pdbx_description
1 polymer ?
#
loop_
_entity_poly.entity_id
_entity_poly.type
_entity_poly.pdbx_seq_one_letter_code
_entity_poly.pdbx_strand_id
1 'polypeptide(L)'
;LGDEMRRKTPEIDGTNVSFAILNRGKKSIEINLKNNFQNEKLKKLIKEVDIVIEQFRPGVMKRLGLDYGSIKLINPKIIYVSITGYGQEGPKSNFAGHDLNYIGDTGLLSLSMGKEDNTVVPPALIADIGAGSYPAIMNILLALRKRDLNKEGSYIDISMTDGLFTFMFWALGKGFSKNEWSQNSDYYLSGGSPRYNIYETKDKRYLAVAPIEDRFWNKFCEVIDLDITYKGQKKTDQEIIEKITSIIKTKTSCYWDKVFKKADCCCTVVKSLKEAVGDDPVSYTHLRAHETQ
;
A
#
# COMPACT_ATOMS: atom_id res chain seq x y z
N LEU A 1 10.97 15.34 23.95
CA LEU A 1 10.54 15.86 22.65
C LEU A 1 9.56 14.93 21.92
N GLY A 2 9.59 13.62 22.17
CA GLY A 2 8.67 12.61 21.65
C GLY A 2 8.74 12.44 20.14
N ASP A 3 7.75 11.74 19.60
CA ASP A 3 7.59 11.47 18.18
C ASP A 3 7.37 12.78 17.39
N GLU A 4 8.08 12.95 16.28
CA GLU A 4 8.00 14.16 15.43
C GLU A 4 6.60 14.36 14.82
N MET A 5 5.86 13.28 14.61
CA MET A 5 4.49 13.32 14.11
C MET A 5 3.55 14.13 15.02
N ARG A 6 3.86 14.22 16.31
CA ARG A 6 3.07 15.02 17.28
C ARG A 6 2.98 16.50 16.92
N ARG A 7 3.94 17.01 16.14
CA ARG A 7 4.10 18.42 15.79
C ARG A 7 3.68 18.75 14.35
N LYS A 8 3.14 17.78 13.63
CA LYS A 8 2.70 17.97 12.25
C LYS A 8 1.25 18.45 12.22
N THR A 9 0.87 19.12 11.15
CA THR A 9 -0.52 19.51 10.86
C THR A 9 -1.19 18.41 10.04
N PRO A 10 -2.53 18.26 10.06
CA PRO A 10 -3.51 19.06 10.82
C PRO A 10 -3.60 18.66 12.29
N GLU A 11 -4.06 19.61 13.13
CA GLU A 11 -4.27 19.41 14.56
C GLU A 11 -5.76 19.62 14.93
N ILE A 12 -6.22 18.86 15.92
CA ILE A 12 -7.49 19.06 16.62
C ILE A 12 -7.17 19.07 18.11
N ASP A 13 -7.59 20.14 18.80
CA ASP A 13 -7.36 20.34 20.24
C ASP A 13 -5.88 20.20 20.66
N GLY A 14 -4.96 20.75 19.85
CA GLY A 14 -3.52 20.69 20.09
C GLY A 14 -2.87 19.32 19.86
N THR A 15 -3.61 18.37 19.28
CA THR A 15 -3.10 17.04 18.96
C THR A 15 -3.09 16.82 17.44
N ASN A 16 -1.96 16.38 16.90
CA ASN A 16 -1.89 15.98 15.50
C ASN A 16 -2.82 14.81 15.21
N VAL A 17 -3.70 14.98 14.23
CA VAL A 17 -4.76 14.00 13.90
C VAL A 17 -4.17 12.66 13.45
N SER A 18 -3.16 12.68 12.58
CA SER A 18 -2.52 11.45 12.11
C SER A 18 -1.84 10.69 13.24
N PHE A 19 -1.16 11.42 14.15
CA PHE A 19 -0.57 10.83 15.35
C PHE A 19 -1.63 10.15 16.22
N ALA A 20 -2.75 10.84 16.48
CA ALA A 20 -3.84 10.31 17.30
C ALA A 20 -4.46 9.05 16.71
N ILE A 21 -4.71 9.03 15.40
CA ILE A 21 -5.28 7.88 14.68
C ILE A 21 -4.32 6.67 14.74
N LEU A 22 -3.05 6.87 14.37
CA LEU A 22 -2.08 5.79 14.27
C LEU A 22 -1.60 5.26 15.63
N ASN A 23 -1.74 6.06 16.70
CA ASN A 23 -1.27 5.69 18.04
C ASN A 23 -2.40 5.52 19.06
N ARG A 24 -3.64 5.38 18.60
CA ARG A 24 -4.80 5.13 19.46
C ARG A 24 -4.56 3.88 20.34
N GLY A 25 -4.85 4.01 21.63
CA GLY A 25 -4.71 2.93 22.60
C GLY A 25 -3.28 2.61 23.05
N LYS A 26 -2.27 3.27 22.49
CA LYS A 26 -0.86 3.07 22.90
C LYS A 26 -0.52 3.89 24.14
N LYS A 27 0.31 3.33 25.00
CA LYS A 27 0.96 4.05 26.10
C LYS A 27 2.30 4.61 25.60
N SER A 28 2.64 5.84 26.01
CA SER A 28 3.89 6.50 25.62
C SER A 28 4.84 6.58 26.81
N ILE A 29 6.11 6.27 26.56
CA ILE A 29 7.20 6.49 27.52
C ILE A 29 8.30 7.28 26.84
N GLU A 30 8.99 8.14 27.58
CA GLU A 30 10.15 8.87 27.10
C GLU A 30 11.42 8.26 27.71
N ILE A 31 12.32 7.80 26.85
CA ILE A 31 13.57 7.14 27.24
C ILE A 31 14.71 7.65 26.35
N ASN A 32 15.79 8.11 26.99
CA ASN A 32 17.03 8.36 26.30
C ASN A 32 17.85 7.05 26.21
N LEU A 33 17.80 6.39 25.05
CA LEU A 33 18.46 5.10 24.81
C LEU A 33 19.99 5.15 24.95
N LYS A 34 20.60 6.35 24.86
CA LYS A 34 22.06 6.55 25.09
C LYS A 34 22.40 6.69 26.56
N ASN A 35 21.45 6.89 27.44
CA ASN A 35 21.64 6.93 28.87
C ASN A 35 21.59 5.51 29.44
N ASN A 36 22.69 5.01 29.96
CA ASN A 36 22.81 3.63 30.45
C ASN A 36 21.77 3.27 31.51
N PHE A 37 21.47 4.19 32.44
CA PHE A 37 20.47 3.93 33.49
C PHE A 37 19.04 3.77 32.91
N GLN A 38 18.68 4.60 31.93
CA GLN A 38 17.39 4.51 31.27
C GLN A 38 17.31 3.30 30.34
N ASN A 39 18.41 2.95 29.66
CA ASN A 39 18.52 1.75 28.84
C ASN A 39 18.31 0.47 29.68
N GLU A 40 18.94 0.39 30.84
CA GLU A 40 18.75 -0.74 31.77
C GLU A 40 17.29 -0.83 32.30
N LYS A 41 16.63 0.31 32.51
CA LYS A 41 15.17 0.30 32.82
C LYS A 41 14.34 -0.26 31.66
N LEU A 42 14.70 0.11 30.43
CA LEU A 42 14.04 -0.43 29.24
C LEU A 42 14.24 -1.93 29.11
N LYS A 43 15.45 -2.44 29.34
CA LYS A 43 15.73 -3.89 29.34
C LYS A 43 14.89 -4.65 30.37
N LYS A 44 14.67 -4.07 31.55
CA LYS A 44 13.75 -4.66 32.55
C LYS A 44 12.32 -4.73 32.02
N LEU A 45 11.83 -3.69 31.34
CA LEU A 45 10.52 -3.70 30.70
C LEU A 45 10.45 -4.76 29.59
N ILE A 46 11.48 -4.85 28.74
CA ILE A 46 11.55 -5.82 27.63
C ILE A 46 11.48 -7.27 28.14
N LYS A 47 11.92 -7.54 29.35
CA LYS A 47 11.80 -8.87 29.96
C LYS A 47 10.35 -9.33 30.14
N GLU A 48 9.42 -8.37 30.28
CA GLU A 48 8.00 -8.63 30.58
C GLU A 48 7.09 -8.49 29.34
N VAL A 49 7.63 -8.12 28.17
CA VAL A 49 6.84 -7.96 26.95
C VAL A 49 7.01 -9.15 26.00
N ASP A 50 6.01 -9.36 25.15
CA ASP A 50 5.99 -10.44 24.17
C ASP A 50 6.71 -10.09 22.89
N ILE A 51 6.68 -8.81 22.50
CA ILE A 51 7.12 -8.34 21.20
C ILE A 51 7.92 -7.05 21.36
N VAL A 52 9.01 -6.94 20.64
CA VAL A 52 9.75 -5.69 20.41
C VAL A 52 9.68 -5.38 18.91
N ILE A 53 9.28 -4.16 18.57
CA ILE A 53 9.29 -3.65 17.20
C ILE A 53 10.19 -2.42 17.16
N GLU A 54 11.12 -2.37 16.24
CA GLU A 54 11.98 -1.22 16.02
C GLU A 54 12.09 -0.89 14.52
N GLN A 55 12.44 0.37 14.22
CA GLN A 55 12.58 0.87 12.86
C GLN A 55 13.85 1.73 12.68
N PHE A 56 14.85 1.51 13.50
CA PHE A 56 16.13 2.22 13.38
C PHE A 56 16.91 1.69 12.19
N ARG A 57 17.85 2.49 11.71
CA ARG A 57 18.81 2.03 10.70
C ARG A 57 19.61 0.84 11.22
N PRO A 58 19.99 -0.12 10.34
CA PRO A 58 20.79 -1.26 10.71
C PRO A 58 22.00 -0.90 11.59
N GLY A 59 22.25 -1.72 12.58
CA GLY A 59 23.34 -1.54 13.54
C GLY A 59 23.09 -0.53 14.67
N VAL A 60 22.04 0.29 14.62
CA VAL A 60 21.73 1.24 15.72
C VAL A 60 21.39 0.49 17.01
N MET A 61 20.46 -0.46 16.95
CA MET A 61 20.05 -1.25 18.12
C MET A 61 21.22 -2.07 18.68
N LYS A 62 22.11 -2.58 17.84
CA LYS A 62 23.34 -3.28 18.27
C LYS A 62 24.26 -2.36 19.08
N ARG A 63 24.49 -1.12 18.61
CA ARG A 63 25.31 -0.14 19.37
C ARG A 63 24.69 0.25 20.70
N LEU A 64 23.38 0.13 20.84
CA LEU A 64 22.65 0.41 22.08
C LEU A 64 22.52 -0.82 22.99
N GLY A 65 23.00 -2.01 22.57
CA GLY A 65 22.84 -3.27 23.29
C GLY A 65 21.38 -3.71 23.42
N LEU A 66 20.57 -3.37 22.40
CA LEU A 66 19.14 -3.63 22.32
C LEU A 66 18.77 -4.45 21.05
N ASP A 67 19.77 -4.98 20.34
CA ASP A 67 19.55 -5.88 19.19
C ASP A 67 18.99 -7.23 19.64
N TYR A 68 18.47 -7.99 18.69
CA TYR A 68 17.87 -9.30 18.97
C TYR A 68 18.79 -10.23 19.77
N GLY A 69 20.09 -10.30 19.40
CA GLY A 69 21.05 -11.14 20.13
C GLY A 69 21.16 -10.79 21.60
N SER A 70 21.25 -9.50 21.92
CA SER A 70 21.30 -8.98 23.30
C SER A 70 19.97 -9.21 24.05
N ILE A 71 18.84 -8.95 23.38
CA ILE A 71 17.52 -9.06 24.00
C ILE A 71 17.10 -10.51 24.20
N LYS A 72 17.45 -11.42 23.30
CA LYS A 72 17.19 -12.87 23.45
C LYS A 72 17.79 -13.46 24.72
N LEU A 73 18.95 -12.95 25.16
CA LEU A 73 19.56 -13.37 26.41
C LEU A 73 18.75 -12.97 27.66
N ILE A 74 17.98 -11.89 27.55
CA ILE A 74 17.14 -11.36 28.64
C ILE A 74 15.74 -12.00 28.60
N ASN A 75 15.20 -12.16 27.38
CA ASN A 75 13.88 -12.74 27.14
C ASN A 75 13.97 -13.73 25.96
N PRO A 76 14.24 -15.03 26.24
CA PRO A 76 14.39 -16.05 25.19
C PRO A 76 13.13 -16.29 24.34
N LYS A 77 11.96 -15.84 24.81
CA LYS A 77 10.67 -15.99 24.13
C LYS A 77 10.28 -14.75 23.31
N ILE A 78 11.13 -13.74 23.27
CA ILE A 78 10.82 -12.49 22.59
C ILE A 78 10.62 -12.67 21.09
N ILE A 79 9.61 -12.04 20.54
CA ILE A 79 9.46 -11.83 19.10
C ILE A 79 10.02 -10.45 18.80
N TYR A 80 11.13 -10.41 18.09
CA TYR A 80 11.84 -9.18 17.78
C TYR A 80 11.68 -8.85 16.32
N VAL A 81 11.19 -7.66 16.00
CA VAL A 81 10.86 -7.23 14.62
C VAL A 81 11.65 -5.97 14.28
N SER A 82 12.44 -6.06 13.26
CA SER A 82 13.09 -4.89 12.63
C SER A 82 12.38 -4.56 11.31
N ILE A 83 11.92 -3.33 11.15
CA ILE A 83 11.28 -2.85 9.91
C ILE A 83 12.16 -1.79 9.29
N THR A 84 12.69 -2.03 8.10
CA THR A 84 13.58 -1.11 7.41
C THR A 84 13.27 -1.02 5.92
N GLY A 85 13.80 -0.01 5.24
CA GLY A 85 13.59 0.16 3.81
C GLY A 85 14.14 -1.00 2.99
N TYR A 86 15.35 -1.43 3.31
CA TYR A 86 16.12 -2.38 2.49
C TYR A 86 16.57 -3.63 3.25
N GLY A 87 15.97 -3.93 4.41
CA GLY A 87 16.38 -5.03 5.26
C GLY A 87 17.63 -4.69 6.11
N GLN A 88 18.00 -5.61 7.00
CA GLN A 88 19.14 -5.45 7.90
C GLN A 88 20.48 -5.74 7.24
N GLU A 89 20.50 -6.41 6.11
CA GLU A 89 21.69 -6.82 5.38
C GLU A 89 21.62 -6.38 3.90
N GLY A 90 22.72 -6.53 3.19
CA GLY A 90 22.83 -6.21 1.78
C GLY A 90 23.36 -4.81 1.47
N PRO A 91 23.63 -4.52 0.18
CA PRO A 91 24.39 -3.32 -0.23
C PRO A 91 23.63 -2.00 0.01
N LYS A 92 22.29 -2.05 0.07
CA LYS A 92 21.46 -0.87 0.30
C LYS A 92 20.97 -0.73 1.75
N SER A 93 21.29 -1.65 2.65
CA SER A 93 20.77 -1.67 4.03
C SER A 93 20.95 -0.34 4.79
N ASN A 94 22.00 0.41 4.49
CA ASN A 94 22.32 1.71 5.11
C ASN A 94 21.82 2.92 4.32
N PHE A 95 21.10 2.72 3.20
CA PHE A 95 20.60 3.83 2.41
C PHE A 95 19.41 4.49 3.09
N ALA A 96 19.34 5.81 2.99
CA ALA A 96 18.17 6.57 3.42
C ALA A 96 17.09 6.48 2.34
N GLY A 97 15.84 6.38 2.77
CA GLY A 97 14.70 6.38 1.87
C GLY A 97 13.39 6.55 2.63
N HIS A 98 12.37 6.87 1.88
CA HIS A 98 10.97 6.87 2.26
C HIS A 98 10.17 6.09 1.23
N ASP A 99 8.89 5.91 1.43
CA ASP A 99 7.99 5.13 0.57
C ASP A 99 8.24 5.34 -0.93
N LEU A 100 8.27 6.61 -1.36
CA LEU A 100 8.49 6.96 -2.78
C LEU A 100 9.84 6.46 -3.33
N ASN A 101 10.89 6.46 -2.51
CA ASN A 101 12.20 5.93 -2.92
C ASN A 101 12.16 4.41 -3.08
N TYR A 102 11.49 3.71 -2.15
CA TYR A 102 11.38 2.25 -2.19
C TYR A 102 10.59 1.77 -3.40
N ILE A 103 9.44 2.40 -3.71
CA ILE A 103 8.67 2.07 -4.91
C ILE A 103 9.40 2.44 -6.21
N GLY A 104 10.24 3.48 -6.18
CA GLY A 104 11.11 3.84 -7.30
C GLY A 104 12.21 2.81 -7.55
N ASP A 105 12.92 2.43 -6.48
CA ASP A 105 14.05 1.49 -6.54
C ASP A 105 13.66 0.06 -6.97
N THR A 106 12.43 -0.36 -6.69
CA THR A 106 11.91 -1.67 -7.07
C THR A 106 11.31 -1.71 -8.47
N GLY A 107 11.15 -0.55 -9.12
CA GLY A 107 10.52 -0.45 -10.42
C GLY A 107 9.00 -0.37 -10.40
N LEU A 108 8.35 -0.53 -9.23
CA LEU A 108 6.89 -0.43 -9.12
C LEU A 108 6.37 0.93 -9.61
N LEU A 109 7.05 2.01 -9.25
CA LEU A 109 6.68 3.36 -9.68
C LEU A 109 6.71 3.51 -11.20
N SER A 110 7.66 2.87 -11.89
CA SER A 110 7.81 2.98 -13.35
C SER A 110 6.62 2.40 -14.14
N LEU A 111 5.80 1.56 -13.51
CA LEU A 111 4.66 0.90 -14.15
C LEU A 111 3.43 1.81 -14.27
N SER A 112 3.36 2.90 -13.50
CA SER A 112 2.21 3.82 -13.49
C SER A 112 2.64 5.25 -13.10
N MET A 113 3.42 5.87 -13.93
CA MET A 113 3.95 7.24 -13.71
C MET A 113 3.05 8.36 -14.25
N GLY A 114 1.94 8.03 -14.90
CA GLY A 114 1.14 9.01 -15.62
C GLY A 114 1.64 9.25 -17.06
N LYS A 115 1.23 10.35 -17.68
CA LYS A 115 1.67 10.74 -19.03
C LYS A 115 3.06 11.38 -18.97
N GLU A 116 3.78 11.36 -20.11
CA GLU A 116 5.16 11.87 -20.22
C GLU A 116 5.36 13.28 -19.64
N ASP A 117 4.40 14.18 -19.86
CA ASP A 117 4.47 15.56 -19.38
C ASP A 117 3.81 15.77 -18.00
N ASN A 118 3.30 14.73 -17.35
CA ASN A 118 2.56 14.84 -16.11
C ASN A 118 2.72 13.59 -15.25
N THR A 119 3.87 13.45 -14.62
CA THR A 119 4.16 12.35 -13.69
C THR A 119 3.30 12.47 -12.44
N VAL A 120 2.83 11.34 -11.92
CA VAL A 120 1.93 11.25 -10.78
C VAL A 120 2.64 10.60 -9.59
N VAL A 121 2.59 11.27 -8.45
CA VAL A 121 2.99 10.65 -7.18
C VAL A 121 1.81 9.82 -6.67
N PRO A 122 2.00 8.50 -6.42
CA PRO A 122 0.92 7.67 -5.89
C PRO A 122 0.37 8.21 -4.56
N PRO A 123 -0.95 8.20 -4.35
CA PRO A 123 -1.57 8.76 -3.14
C PRO A 123 -1.53 7.84 -1.92
N ALA A 124 -0.81 6.72 -2.00
CA ALA A 124 -0.79 5.68 -0.98
C ALA A 124 0.65 5.31 -0.60
N LEU A 125 0.87 5.05 0.68
CA LEU A 125 2.14 4.56 1.21
C LEU A 125 2.20 3.02 1.08
N ILE A 126 2.50 2.54 -0.13
CA ILE A 126 2.46 1.12 -0.47
C ILE A 126 3.61 0.36 0.19
N ALA A 127 4.80 0.96 0.23
CA ALA A 127 5.96 0.38 0.88
C ALA A 127 5.78 0.36 2.41
N ASP A 128 5.48 1.49 3.02
CA ASP A 128 5.39 1.62 4.48
C ASP A 128 4.25 0.76 5.06
N ILE A 129 3.09 0.75 4.42
CA ILE A 129 1.90 0.04 4.91
C ILE A 129 1.83 -1.38 4.32
N GLY A 130 1.78 -1.48 2.99
CA GLY A 130 1.53 -2.74 2.30
C GLY A 130 2.69 -3.72 2.36
N ALA A 131 3.93 -3.23 2.21
CA ALA A 131 5.14 -4.04 2.25
C ALA A 131 5.88 -4.02 3.60
N GLY A 132 5.55 -3.09 4.48
CA GLY A 132 6.15 -2.95 5.82
C GLY A 132 5.22 -3.41 6.93
N SER A 133 4.22 -2.58 7.26
CA SER A 133 3.38 -2.80 8.44
C SER A 133 2.56 -4.09 8.38
N TYR A 134 1.92 -4.39 7.25
CA TYR A 134 1.10 -5.61 7.13
C TYR A 134 1.94 -6.89 7.19
N PRO A 135 3.05 -7.06 6.45
CA PRO A 135 3.91 -8.21 6.63
C PRO A 135 4.48 -8.34 8.03
N ALA A 136 4.82 -7.23 8.70
CA ALA A 136 5.27 -7.26 10.09
C ALA A 136 4.20 -7.87 11.00
N ILE A 137 2.96 -7.41 10.93
CA ILE A 137 1.83 -7.94 11.73
C ILE A 137 1.59 -9.42 11.41
N MET A 138 1.56 -9.80 10.13
CA MET A 138 1.35 -11.19 9.72
C MET A 138 2.44 -12.11 10.28
N ASN A 139 3.71 -11.73 10.16
CA ASN A 139 4.82 -12.51 10.68
C ASN A 139 4.86 -12.55 12.21
N ILE A 140 4.45 -11.48 12.91
CA ILE A 140 4.28 -11.49 14.36
C ILE A 140 3.25 -12.53 14.78
N LEU A 141 2.09 -12.58 14.14
CA LEU A 141 1.04 -13.56 14.47
C LEU A 141 1.51 -15.00 14.22
N LEU A 142 2.23 -15.25 13.13
CA LEU A 142 2.82 -16.56 12.85
C LEU A 142 3.90 -16.92 13.90
N ALA A 143 4.73 -15.97 14.28
CA ALA A 143 5.77 -16.16 15.29
C ALA A 143 5.17 -16.41 16.70
N LEU A 144 4.08 -15.75 17.06
CA LEU A 144 3.33 -16.02 18.29
C LEU A 144 2.83 -17.46 18.31
N ARG A 145 2.18 -17.91 17.23
CA ARG A 145 1.73 -19.30 17.10
C ARG A 145 2.88 -20.29 17.20
N LYS A 146 4.01 -20.04 16.52
CA LYS A 146 5.22 -20.88 16.60
C LYS A 146 5.75 -20.94 18.02
N ARG A 147 5.81 -19.78 18.71
CA ARG A 147 6.26 -19.68 20.11
C ARG A 147 5.38 -20.49 21.05
N ASP A 148 4.07 -20.52 20.82
CA ASP A 148 3.15 -21.31 21.67
C ASP A 148 3.44 -22.81 21.57
N LEU A 149 3.93 -23.28 20.42
CA LEU A 149 4.27 -24.67 20.18
C LEU A 149 5.66 -25.04 20.72
N ASN A 150 6.69 -24.28 20.41
CA ASN A 150 8.09 -24.62 20.69
C ASN A 150 8.71 -23.84 21.86
N LYS A 151 7.98 -22.85 22.42
CA LYS A 151 8.44 -22.01 23.54
C LYS A 151 9.66 -21.12 23.23
N GLU A 152 9.99 -20.92 21.97
CA GLU A 152 11.10 -20.10 21.52
C GLU A 152 10.64 -18.81 20.86
N GLY A 153 11.39 -17.71 21.06
CA GLY A 153 11.21 -16.45 20.36
C GLY A 153 11.63 -16.49 18.89
N SER A 154 11.44 -15.41 18.19
CA SER A 154 11.82 -15.29 16.78
C SER A 154 12.37 -13.91 16.47
N TYR A 155 13.33 -13.85 15.53
CA TYR A 155 13.72 -12.62 14.87
C TYR A 155 13.01 -12.50 13.51
N ILE A 156 12.47 -11.33 13.23
CA ILE A 156 11.76 -11.01 12.00
C ILE A 156 12.40 -9.75 11.43
N ASP A 157 12.99 -9.88 10.24
CA ASP A 157 13.51 -8.76 9.46
C ASP A 157 12.53 -8.46 8.32
N ILE A 158 11.98 -7.26 8.32
CA ILE A 158 11.05 -6.79 7.28
C ILE A 158 11.77 -5.74 6.44
N SER A 159 12.04 -6.12 5.20
CA SER A 159 12.47 -5.21 4.14
C SER A 159 11.25 -4.71 3.38
N MET A 160 10.97 -3.42 3.43
CA MET A 160 9.84 -2.83 2.71
C MET A 160 10.01 -2.97 1.19
N THR A 161 11.25 -2.89 0.68
CA THR A 161 11.52 -3.10 -0.75
C THR A 161 11.25 -4.53 -1.20
N ASP A 162 11.59 -5.54 -0.40
CA ASP A 162 11.36 -6.94 -0.78
C ASP A 162 9.86 -7.25 -0.86
N GLY A 163 9.08 -6.71 0.08
CA GLY A 163 7.63 -6.87 0.09
C GLY A 163 6.94 -6.25 -1.14
N LEU A 164 7.53 -5.23 -1.76
CA LEU A 164 6.96 -4.56 -2.93
C LEU A 164 6.89 -5.46 -4.18
N PHE A 165 7.80 -6.41 -4.33
CA PHE A 165 7.77 -7.33 -5.46
C PHE A 165 6.49 -8.17 -5.54
N THR A 166 5.84 -8.39 -4.40
CA THR A 166 4.52 -9.05 -4.36
C THR A 166 3.44 -8.28 -5.13
N PHE A 167 3.49 -6.96 -5.14
CA PHE A 167 2.50 -6.13 -5.83
C PHE A 167 2.66 -6.09 -7.35
N MET A 168 3.79 -6.51 -7.88
CA MET A 168 4.08 -6.52 -9.32
C MET A 168 4.36 -7.93 -9.87
N PHE A 169 3.87 -8.98 -9.20
CA PHE A 169 4.08 -10.37 -9.59
C PHE A 169 3.75 -10.65 -11.06
N TRP A 170 2.72 -9.98 -11.59
CA TRP A 170 2.27 -10.09 -12.96
C TRP A 170 3.28 -9.51 -13.96
N ALA A 171 3.88 -8.34 -13.68
CA ALA A 171 4.91 -7.73 -14.52
C ALA A 171 6.21 -8.55 -14.48
N LEU A 172 6.59 -9.05 -13.30
CA LEU A 172 7.73 -9.95 -13.13
C LEU A 172 7.51 -11.27 -13.88
N GLY A 173 6.30 -11.84 -13.79
CA GLY A 173 5.94 -13.05 -14.52
C GLY A 173 6.11 -12.91 -16.02
N LYS A 174 5.67 -11.80 -16.61
CA LYS A 174 5.87 -11.47 -18.02
C LYS A 174 7.37 -11.32 -18.35
N GLY A 175 8.08 -10.53 -17.54
CA GLY A 175 9.51 -10.27 -17.74
C GLY A 175 10.35 -11.56 -17.74
N PHE A 176 10.18 -12.39 -16.72
CA PHE A 176 10.96 -13.63 -16.58
C PHE A 176 10.55 -14.71 -17.57
N SER A 177 9.27 -14.83 -17.94
CA SER A 177 8.81 -15.87 -18.85
C SER A 177 9.06 -15.58 -20.32
N LYS A 178 9.01 -14.31 -20.73
CA LYS A 178 9.07 -13.89 -22.14
C LYS A 178 10.21 -12.93 -22.46
N ASN A 179 10.97 -12.49 -21.46
CA ASN A 179 11.93 -11.40 -21.56
C ASN A 179 11.30 -10.09 -22.08
N GLU A 180 10.00 -9.87 -21.76
CA GLU A 180 9.23 -8.69 -22.11
C GLU A 180 8.94 -7.88 -20.83
N TRP A 181 9.69 -6.82 -20.60
CA TRP A 181 9.54 -5.99 -19.41
C TRP A 181 8.51 -4.87 -19.64
N SER A 182 7.51 -4.84 -18.75
CA SER A 182 6.46 -3.84 -18.79
C SER A 182 7.00 -2.43 -18.57
N GLN A 183 6.45 -1.49 -19.30
CA GLN A 183 6.73 -0.06 -19.22
C GLN A 183 5.56 0.70 -18.60
N ASN A 184 5.70 2.01 -18.48
CA ASN A 184 4.65 2.89 -17.98
C ASN A 184 3.35 2.70 -18.78
N SER A 185 2.30 2.30 -18.09
CA SER A 185 0.94 2.15 -18.65
C SER A 185 0.81 1.22 -19.87
N ASP A 186 1.74 0.27 -20.07
CA ASP A 186 1.72 -0.64 -21.23
C ASP A 186 1.14 -2.02 -20.92
N TYR A 187 0.98 -2.35 -19.64
CA TYR A 187 0.52 -3.68 -19.26
C TYR A 187 -1.00 -3.70 -18.99
N TYR A 188 -1.55 -4.91 -19.06
CA TYR A 188 -2.97 -5.21 -18.88
C TYR A 188 -3.59 -4.56 -17.62
N LEU A 189 -2.91 -4.57 -16.49
CA LEU A 189 -3.39 -4.01 -15.21
C LEU A 189 -2.82 -2.62 -14.89
N SER A 190 -2.13 -1.99 -15.81
CA SER A 190 -1.56 -0.64 -15.63
C SER A 190 -2.05 0.39 -16.67
N GLY A 191 -3.14 0.08 -17.38
CA GLY A 191 -3.71 1.01 -18.37
C GLY A 191 -3.43 0.66 -19.83
N GLY A 192 -2.63 -0.38 -20.12
CA GLY A 192 -2.35 -0.85 -21.47
C GLY A 192 -3.51 -1.64 -22.12
N SER A 193 -4.57 -1.94 -21.37
CA SER A 193 -5.75 -2.64 -21.87
C SER A 193 -6.99 -1.75 -21.84
N PRO A 194 -7.87 -1.81 -22.86
CA PRO A 194 -9.17 -1.16 -22.80
C PRO A 194 -10.08 -1.70 -21.71
N ARG A 195 -9.81 -2.92 -21.24
CA ARG A 195 -10.55 -3.60 -20.17
C ARG A 195 -10.11 -3.21 -18.75
N TYR A 196 -9.00 -2.48 -18.61
CA TYR A 196 -8.51 -2.00 -17.32
C TYR A 196 -7.89 -0.63 -17.51
N ASN A 197 -8.72 0.41 -17.43
CA ASN A 197 -8.30 1.76 -17.75
C ASN A 197 -9.16 2.83 -17.04
N ILE A 198 -8.72 4.07 -17.14
CA ILE A 198 -9.41 5.24 -16.62
C ILE A 198 -9.83 6.13 -17.79
N TYR A 199 -11.12 6.46 -17.88
CA TYR A 199 -11.68 7.25 -18.96
C TYR A 199 -12.30 8.55 -18.45
N GLU A 200 -11.99 9.67 -19.11
CA GLU A 200 -12.53 10.99 -18.78
C GLU A 200 -13.93 11.18 -19.33
N THR A 201 -14.86 11.69 -18.51
CA THR A 201 -16.24 12.02 -18.88
C THR A 201 -16.37 13.45 -19.41
N LYS A 202 -17.54 13.80 -19.97
CA LYS A 202 -17.84 15.15 -20.51
C LYS A 202 -17.63 16.27 -19.46
N ASP A 203 -17.95 16.00 -18.20
CA ASP A 203 -17.85 16.93 -17.09
C ASP A 203 -16.49 16.85 -16.35
N LYS A 204 -15.46 16.35 -17.04
CA LYS A 204 -14.07 16.28 -16.53
C LYS A 204 -13.90 15.42 -15.26
N ARG A 205 -14.79 14.50 -15.04
CA ARG A 205 -14.61 13.44 -14.04
C ARG A 205 -14.06 12.17 -14.71
N TYR A 206 -13.81 11.14 -13.95
CA TYR A 206 -13.20 9.92 -14.42
C TYR A 206 -14.04 8.69 -14.08
N LEU A 207 -13.99 7.70 -14.97
CA LEU A 207 -14.52 6.36 -14.76
C LEU A 207 -13.36 5.39 -14.60
N ALA A 208 -13.38 4.59 -13.53
CA ALA A 208 -12.55 3.41 -13.39
C ALA A 208 -13.29 2.24 -14.05
N VAL A 209 -12.70 1.71 -15.09
CA VAL A 209 -13.28 0.66 -15.96
C VAL A 209 -12.41 -0.58 -15.85
N ALA A 210 -12.97 -1.67 -15.29
CA ALA A 210 -12.25 -2.91 -15.01
C ALA A 210 -13.03 -4.19 -15.38
N PRO A 211 -13.74 -4.28 -16.50
CA PRO A 211 -14.43 -5.48 -16.97
C PRO A 211 -13.45 -6.50 -17.56
N ILE A 212 -12.67 -7.13 -16.71
CA ILE A 212 -11.59 -8.04 -17.12
C ILE A 212 -12.15 -9.29 -17.80
N GLU A 213 -13.16 -9.91 -17.22
CA GLU A 213 -13.77 -11.13 -17.75
C GLU A 213 -14.70 -10.82 -18.94
N ASP A 214 -14.77 -11.72 -19.90
CA ASP A 214 -15.51 -11.55 -21.14
C ASP A 214 -16.99 -11.21 -20.95
N ARG A 215 -17.63 -11.79 -19.93
CA ARG A 215 -19.03 -11.49 -19.61
C ARG A 215 -19.23 -10.01 -19.26
N PHE A 216 -18.34 -9.43 -18.45
CA PHE A 216 -18.41 -8.03 -18.06
C PHE A 216 -17.96 -7.10 -19.19
N TRP A 217 -16.95 -7.51 -19.95
CA TRP A 217 -16.49 -6.80 -21.14
C TRP A 217 -17.60 -6.68 -22.20
N ASN A 218 -18.26 -7.79 -22.53
CA ASN A 218 -19.37 -7.78 -23.49
C ASN A 218 -20.50 -6.87 -23.02
N LYS A 219 -20.81 -6.92 -21.72
CA LYS A 219 -21.84 -6.06 -21.13
C LYS A 219 -21.45 -4.59 -21.15
N PHE A 220 -20.19 -4.27 -20.83
CA PHE A 220 -19.66 -2.92 -20.94
C PHE A 220 -19.77 -2.39 -22.37
N CYS A 221 -19.31 -3.16 -23.35
CA CYS A 221 -19.38 -2.78 -24.77
C CYS A 221 -20.83 -2.55 -25.24
N GLU A 222 -21.76 -3.39 -24.78
CA GLU A 222 -23.19 -3.21 -25.08
C GLU A 222 -23.73 -1.89 -24.52
N VAL A 223 -23.40 -1.60 -23.26
CA VAL A 223 -23.89 -0.41 -22.53
C VAL A 223 -23.37 0.90 -23.12
N ILE A 224 -22.12 0.91 -23.61
CA ILE A 224 -21.54 2.10 -24.24
C ILE A 224 -21.82 2.18 -25.75
N ASP A 225 -22.56 1.21 -26.29
CA ASP A 225 -22.82 1.06 -27.73
C ASP A 225 -21.52 1.05 -28.56
N LEU A 226 -20.56 0.23 -28.13
CA LEU A 226 -19.30 0.06 -28.85
C LEU A 226 -19.54 -0.78 -30.11
N ASP A 227 -19.18 -0.23 -31.27
CA ASP A 227 -19.28 -0.90 -32.57
C ASP A 227 -18.61 -2.28 -32.53
N ILE A 228 -19.28 -3.27 -33.14
CA ILE A 228 -18.85 -4.69 -33.16
C ILE A 228 -17.45 -4.85 -33.75
N THR A 229 -17.01 -3.96 -34.63
CA THR A 229 -15.69 -3.96 -35.26
C THR A 229 -14.55 -3.74 -34.24
N TYR A 230 -14.85 -3.11 -33.08
CA TYR A 230 -13.91 -2.91 -31.99
C TYR A 230 -13.95 -4.02 -30.94
N LYS A 231 -14.87 -4.97 -31.06
CA LYS A 231 -14.97 -6.12 -30.14
C LYS A 231 -14.09 -7.30 -30.54
N GLY A 232 -13.59 -7.34 -31.79
CA GLY A 232 -12.82 -8.45 -32.35
C GLY A 232 -11.31 -8.16 -32.37
N GLN A 233 -10.52 -9.21 -32.69
CA GLN A 233 -9.05 -9.17 -32.72
C GLN A 233 -8.43 -8.32 -33.85
N LYS A 234 -9.23 -7.58 -34.61
CA LYS A 234 -8.77 -6.78 -35.76
C LYS A 234 -8.24 -5.38 -35.40
N LYS A 235 -8.45 -4.95 -34.15
CA LYS A 235 -8.05 -3.65 -33.62
C LYS A 235 -7.03 -3.80 -32.50
N THR A 236 -6.10 -2.88 -32.44
CA THR A 236 -5.14 -2.79 -31.34
C THR A 236 -5.84 -2.29 -30.06
N ASP A 237 -5.30 -2.61 -28.90
CA ASP A 237 -5.81 -2.10 -27.62
C ASP A 237 -5.86 -0.57 -27.62
N GLN A 238 -4.86 0.10 -28.18
CA GLN A 238 -4.81 1.55 -28.29
C GLN A 238 -5.97 2.13 -29.11
N GLU A 239 -6.28 1.55 -30.30
CA GLU A 239 -7.43 1.97 -31.10
C GLU A 239 -8.75 1.82 -30.35
N ILE A 240 -8.88 0.74 -29.57
CA ILE A 240 -10.07 0.48 -28.75
C ILE A 240 -10.17 1.49 -27.61
N ILE A 241 -9.06 1.78 -26.92
CA ILE A 241 -8.98 2.79 -25.85
C ILE A 241 -9.39 4.16 -26.37
N GLU A 242 -8.88 4.58 -27.53
CA GLU A 242 -9.22 5.86 -28.16
C GLU A 242 -10.72 5.94 -28.50
N LYS A 243 -11.28 4.86 -29.06
CA LYS A 243 -12.71 4.79 -29.36
C LYS A 243 -13.57 4.89 -28.11
N ILE A 244 -13.26 4.13 -27.08
CA ILE A 244 -13.97 4.19 -25.78
C ILE A 244 -13.86 5.60 -25.17
N THR A 245 -12.67 6.19 -25.19
CA THR A 245 -12.45 7.56 -24.73
C THR A 245 -13.39 8.54 -25.43
N SER A 246 -13.52 8.43 -26.75
CA SER A 246 -14.41 9.30 -27.54
C SER A 246 -15.88 9.13 -27.14
N ILE A 247 -16.32 7.90 -26.87
CA ILE A 247 -17.70 7.60 -26.45
C ILE A 247 -17.96 8.13 -25.03
N ILE A 248 -17.08 7.82 -24.09
CA ILE A 248 -17.26 8.20 -22.67
C ILE A 248 -17.31 9.73 -22.51
N LYS A 249 -16.51 10.48 -23.26
CA LYS A 249 -16.53 11.95 -23.26
C LYS A 249 -17.83 12.58 -23.75
N THR A 250 -18.75 11.83 -24.35
CA THR A 250 -20.04 12.38 -24.83
C THR A 250 -21.04 12.64 -23.72
N LYS A 251 -20.92 11.96 -22.57
CA LYS A 251 -21.88 12.00 -21.46
C LYS A 251 -21.20 12.36 -20.15
N THR A 252 -22.02 12.86 -19.20
CA THR A 252 -21.55 13.23 -17.85
C THR A 252 -21.32 12.01 -16.96
N SER A 253 -20.53 12.21 -15.91
CA SER A 253 -20.33 11.18 -14.87
C SER A 253 -21.63 10.69 -14.24
N CYS A 254 -22.57 11.60 -13.99
CA CYS A 254 -23.90 11.27 -13.45
C CYS A 254 -24.71 10.35 -14.40
N TYR A 255 -24.63 10.56 -15.71
CA TYR A 255 -25.24 9.66 -16.68
C TYR A 255 -24.62 8.26 -16.61
N TRP A 256 -23.28 8.18 -16.66
CA TRP A 256 -22.57 6.91 -16.62
C TRP A 256 -22.77 6.15 -15.31
N ASP A 257 -22.78 6.84 -14.16
CA ASP A 257 -23.05 6.22 -12.86
C ASP A 257 -24.40 5.48 -12.83
N LYS A 258 -25.46 6.14 -13.35
CA LYS A 258 -26.78 5.54 -13.45
C LYS A 258 -26.84 4.32 -14.37
N VAL A 259 -26.14 4.39 -15.48
CA VAL A 259 -26.13 3.33 -16.50
C VAL A 259 -25.33 2.13 -16.02
N PHE A 260 -24.12 2.36 -15.50
CA PHE A 260 -23.24 1.28 -15.05
C PHE A 260 -23.72 0.60 -13.77
N LYS A 261 -24.35 1.31 -12.83
CA LYS A 261 -25.00 0.70 -11.66
C LYS A 261 -26.07 -0.32 -12.04
N LYS A 262 -26.80 -0.11 -13.14
CA LYS A 262 -27.81 -1.07 -13.62
C LYS A 262 -27.19 -2.24 -14.39
N ALA A 263 -26.06 -2.00 -15.05
CA ALA A 263 -25.44 -2.97 -15.93
C ALA A 263 -24.57 -3.99 -15.20
N ASP A 264 -24.07 -3.67 -14.01
CA ASP A 264 -23.16 -4.53 -13.22
C ASP A 264 -21.98 -5.05 -14.06
N CYS A 265 -21.18 -4.12 -14.60
CA CYS A 265 -20.08 -4.42 -15.53
C CYS A 265 -18.71 -3.89 -15.08
N CYS A 266 -18.46 -3.88 -13.79
CA CYS A 266 -17.19 -3.47 -13.20
C CYS A 266 -16.73 -2.05 -13.59
N CYS A 267 -17.66 -1.10 -13.59
CA CYS A 267 -17.41 0.30 -13.91
C CYS A 267 -17.93 1.21 -12.81
N THR A 268 -17.10 2.15 -12.36
CA THR A 268 -17.48 3.11 -11.31
C THR A 268 -16.97 4.52 -11.63
N VAL A 269 -17.73 5.53 -11.20
CA VAL A 269 -17.25 6.91 -11.20
C VAL A 269 -16.22 7.07 -10.09
N VAL A 270 -15.05 7.62 -10.41
CA VAL A 270 -14.03 7.95 -9.42
C VAL A 270 -14.58 9.06 -8.51
N LYS A 271 -14.70 8.75 -7.22
CA LYS A 271 -15.19 9.67 -6.19
C LYS A 271 -14.03 10.52 -5.65
N SER A 272 -14.32 11.76 -5.31
CA SER A 272 -13.46 12.52 -4.41
C SER A 272 -13.45 11.88 -3.02
N LEU A 273 -12.43 12.16 -2.21
CA LEU A 273 -12.37 11.66 -0.84
C LEU A 273 -13.60 12.08 -0.02
N LYS A 274 -14.06 13.34 -0.20
CA LYS A 274 -15.26 13.87 0.47
C LYS A 274 -16.53 13.09 0.09
N GLU A 275 -16.70 12.77 -1.19
CA GLU A 275 -17.83 11.95 -1.66
C GLU A 275 -17.75 10.52 -1.11
N ALA A 276 -16.53 9.92 -1.09
CA ALA A 276 -16.35 8.57 -0.60
C ALA A 276 -16.65 8.44 0.90
N VAL A 277 -16.21 9.42 1.71
CA VAL A 277 -16.50 9.47 3.16
C VAL A 277 -17.98 9.73 3.44
N GLY A 278 -18.65 10.52 2.59
CA GLY A 278 -20.08 10.81 2.71
C GLY A 278 -21.00 9.71 2.17
N ASP A 279 -20.47 8.64 1.60
CA ASP A 279 -21.26 7.52 1.10
C ASP A 279 -21.67 6.59 2.24
N ASP A 280 -22.97 6.37 2.42
CA ASP A 280 -23.53 5.56 3.51
C ASP A 280 -22.86 4.18 3.71
N PRO A 281 -22.57 3.39 2.66
CA PRO A 281 -21.90 2.10 2.83
C PRO A 281 -20.51 2.22 3.44
N VAL A 282 -19.74 3.25 3.08
CA VAL A 282 -18.37 3.45 3.60
C VAL A 282 -18.39 4.03 5.02
N SER A 283 -19.28 4.98 5.29
CA SER A 283 -19.43 5.57 6.63
C SER A 283 -19.94 4.55 7.66
N TYR A 284 -20.79 3.63 7.24
CA TYR A 284 -21.39 2.63 8.13
C TYR A 284 -20.46 1.44 8.42
N THR A 285 -19.70 0.95 7.42
CA THR A 285 -18.91 -0.29 7.57
C THR A 285 -17.46 -0.06 8.01
N HIS A 286 -16.86 1.08 7.68
CA HIS A 286 -15.42 1.27 7.88
C HIS A 286 -15.05 2.40 8.84
N LEU A 287 -15.78 3.50 8.86
CA LEU A 287 -15.44 4.63 9.72
C LEU A 287 -16.15 4.57 11.08
N ARG A 288 -17.42 4.18 11.14
CA ARG A 288 -18.17 4.06 12.41
C ARG A 288 -17.83 2.84 13.25
N ALA A 289 -17.38 1.74 12.66
CA ALA A 289 -16.92 0.57 13.41
C ALA A 289 -15.70 0.87 14.31
N HIS A 290 -14.98 1.96 14.05
CA HIS A 290 -13.87 2.42 14.87
C HIS A 290 -14.26 3.37 16.01
N GLU A 291 -15.49 3.90 16.01
CA GLU A 291 -15.99 4.80 17.07
C GLU A 291 -16.60 4.06 18.27
N THR A 292 -16.89 2.75 18.13
CA THR A 292 -17.63 1.97 19.13
C THR A 292 -16.78 0.98 19.93
N GLN A 293 -15.46 1.04 19.84
CA GLN A 293 -14.56 0.21 20.64
C GLN A 293 -13.66 1.01 21.56
#